data_14b0b9d5721ab3e54848b5a453e49f30
#
_entry.id   14b0b9d5721ab3e54848b5a453e49f30
#
_cell.length_a   1.000
_cell.length_b   1.000
_cell.length_c   1.000
_cell.angle_alpha   90.00
_cell.angle_beta   90.00
_cell.angle_gamma   90.00
#
_symmetry.space_group_name_H-M   'P 1'
#
loop_
_entity.id
_entity.type
_entity.pdbx_description
1 polymer ?
#
loop_
_entity_poly.entity_id
_entity_poly.type
_entity_poly.pdbx_seq_one_letter_code
_entity_poly.pdbx_strand_id
1 'polypeptide(L)'
;MALVVEQRPKWTRLPVARAALRRWPRFSAPRIRHITFGENTTWKVVGRTGAYALRIYRPGRWTDEQINLEHSLMRALGEAYGVYVPCPGVDGETLQLVPGTELRASLYPWVPGRLYLKQPKLKRVRRLGHYIASLHNHLADKKLRDDVRSWDFASLIDQPMQAARDQW
;
A
#
# COMPACT_ATOMS: atom_id res chain seq x y z
N MET A 1 14.23 -11.46 -31.56
CA MET A 1 13.96 -10.39 -30.59
C MET A 1 13.87 -11.03 -29.20
N ALA A 2 14.97 -10.97 -28.44
CA ALA A 2 15.01 -11.59 -27.11
C ALA A 2 14.14 -10.76 -26.18
N LEU A 3 13.15 -11.39 -25.55
CA LEU A 3 12.39 -10.79 -24.46
C LEU A 3 13.38 -10.46 -23.33
N VAL A 4 13.59 -9.16 -23.09
CA VAL A 4 14.29 -8.68 -21.90
C VAL A 4 13.42 -9.11 -20.72
N VAL A 5 13.81 -10.19 -20.06
CA VAL A 5 13.19 -10.58 -18.78
C VAL A 5 13.66 -9.54 -17.77
N GLU A 6 12.81 -8.54 -17.57
CA GLU A 6 13.05 -7.49 -16.58
C GLU A 6 13.22 -8.17 -15.20
N GLN A 7 14.45 -8.21 -14.72
CA GLN A 7 14.76 -8.83 -13.44
C GLN A 7 14.11 -7.98 -12.35
N ARG A 8 13.08 -8.54 -11.73
CA ARG A 8 12.37 -7.87 -10.62
C ARG A 8 13.37 -7.40 -9.56
N PRO A 9 13.25 -6.16 -9.08
CA PRO A 9 14.12 -5.62 -8.06
C PRO A 9 14.22 -6.53 -6.82
N LYS A 10 15.37 -6.56 -6.16
CA LYS A 10 15.62 -7.46 -5.00
C LYS A 10 14.57 -7.30 -3.90
N TRP A 11 14.11 -6.07 -3.66
CA TRP A 11 13.12 -5.75 -2.62
C TRP A 11 11.72 -6.32 -2.89
N THR A 12 11.44 -6.81 -4.10
CA THR A 12 10.16 -7.44 -4.47
C THR A 12 10.19 -8.96 -4.39
N ARG A 13 11.25 -9.56 -3.85
CA ARG A 13 11.45 -11.01 -3.83
C ARG A 13 10.86 -11.65 -2.57
N LEU A 14 10.51 -12.92 -2.66
CA LEU A 14 9.93 -13.71 -1.57
C LEU A 14 10.76 -13.71 -0.27
N PRO A 15 12.10 -13.78 -0.28
CA PRO A 15 12.88 -13.70 0.95
C PRO A 15 12.63 -12.41 1.74
N VAL A 16 12.45 -11.27 1.06
CA VAL A 16 12.14 -9.99 1.72
C VAL A 16 10.75 -10.03 2.35
N ALA A 17 9.75 -10.58 1.66
CA ALA A 17 8.41 -10.75 2.23
C ALA A 17 8.43 -11.66 3.47
N ARG A 18 9.22 -12.73 3.46
CA ARG A 18 9.41 -13.60 4.62
C ARG A 18 10.12 -12.88 5.77
N ALA A 19 11.15 -12.08 5.48
CA ALA A 19 11.83 -11.26 6.48
C ALA A 19 10.88 -10.25 7.12
N ALA A 20 10.07 -9.56 6.32
CA ALA A 20 9.06 -8.61 6.80
C ALA A 20 8.06 -9.27 7.76
N LEU A 21 7.58 -10.49 7.46
CA LEU A 21 6.59 -11.19 8.28
C LEU A 21 7.10 -11.54 9.69
N ARG A 22 8.40 -11.55 9.94
CA ARG A 22 8.95 -11.71 11.30
C ARG A 22 8.51 -10.59 12.26
N ARG A 23 8.08 -9.45 11.73
CA ARG A 23 7.51 -8.36 12.52
C ARG A 23 6.09 -8.64 13.02
N TRP A 24 5.46 -9.73 12.54
CA TRP A 24 4.12 -10.18 12.97
C TRP A 24 4.19 -11.65 13.38
N PRO A 25 4.61 -11.98 14.62
CA PRO A 25 4.94 -13.35 15.07
C PRO A 25 3.75 -14.33 15.05
N ARG A 26 2.51 -13.82 14.91
CA ARG A 26 1.32 -14.66 14.71
C ARG A 26 1.35 -15.53 13.44
N PHE A 27 2.31 -15.28 12.53
CA PHE A 27 2.48 -16.06 11.31
C PHE A 27 3.60 -17.09 11.48
N SER A 28 3.28 -18.29 11.95
CA SER A 28 4.16 -19.44 11.86
C SER A 28 3.87 -20.18 10.54
N ALA A 29 4.84 -20.25 9.62
CA ALA A 29 4.75 -20.93 8.32
C ALA A 29 3.53 -20.53 7.44
N PRO A 30 3.30 -19.24 7.15
CA PRO A 30 2.18 -18.81 6.33
C PRO A 30 2.37 -19.19 4.85
N ARG A 31 1.27 -19.39 4.13
CA ARG A 31 1.29 -19.41 2.66
C ARG A 31 1.38 -17.98 2.15
N ILE A 32 2.40 -17.72 1.31
CA ILE A 32 2.67 -16.38 0.76
C ILE A 32 2.57 -16.45 -0.76
N ARG A 33 1.77 -15.56 -1.36
CA ARG A 33 1.62 -15.43 -2.81
C ARG A 33 1.79 -13.99 -3.24
N HIS A 34 2.65 -13.75 -4.22
CA HIS A 34 2.77 -12.43 -4.83
C HIS A 34 1.47 -12.04 -5.55
N ILE A 35 1.02 -10.81 -5.37
CA ILE A 35 -0.21 -10.28 -5.98
C ILE A 35 0.13 -9.27 -7.05
N THR A 36 0.87 -8.23 -6.71
CA THR A 36 1.19 -7.15 -7.63
C THR A 36 2.51 -6.49 -7.30
N PHE A 37 3.10 -5.90 -8.31
CA PHE A 37 4.27 -5.06 -8.25
C PHE A 37 3.99 -3.77 -9.02
N GLY A 38 4.38 -2.63 -8.46
CA GLY A 38 4.19 -1.29 -9.03
C GLY A 38 4.82 -0.27 -8.09
N GLU A 39 4.04 0.70 -7.60
CA GLU A 39 4.47 1.67 -6.58
C GLU A 39 4.94 0.98 -5.29
N ASN A 40 4.35 -0.16 -4.97
CA ASN A 40 4.73 -1.03 -3.88
C ASN A 40 4.68 -2.48 -4.35
N THR A 41 5.23 -3.42 -3.59
CA THR A 41 4.95 -4.84 -3.83
C THR A 41 3.98 -5.35 -2.78
N THR A 42 2.96 -6.08 -3.24
CA THR A 42 1.91 -6.63 -2.38
C THR A 42 1.90 -8.14 -2.45
N TRP A 43 1.85 -8.77 -1.27
CA TRP A 43 1.79 -10.20 -1.09
C TRP A 43 0.53 -10.59 -0.32
N LYS A 44 -0.18 -11.60 -0.79
CA LYS A 44 -1.22 -12.24 0.02
C LYS A 44 -0.56 -13.23 0.97
N VAL A 45 -0.85 -13.08 2.24
CA VAL A 45 -0.37 -13.92 3.33
C VAL A 45 -1.57 -14.65 3.92
N VAL A 46 -1.54 -15.97 3.96
CA VAL A 46 -2.60 -16.79 4.55
C VAL A 46 -2.02 -17.54 5.73
N GLY A 47 -2.45 -17.18 6.90
CA GLY A 47 -2.11 -17.81 8.19
C GLY A 47 -3.31 -18.56 8.78
N ARG A 48 -3.12 -19.05 10.01
CA ARG A 48 -4.19 -19.76 10.77
C ARG A 48 -5.35 -18.84 11.12
N THR A 49 -5.09 -17.57 11.36
CA THR A 49 -6.07 -16.55 11.80
C THR A 49 -6.73 -15.81 10.65
N GLY A 50 -6.45 -16.16 9.40
CA GLY A 50 -7.04 -15.52 8.24
C GLY A 50 -6.06 -15.14 7.14
N ALA A 51 -6.54 -14.32 6.20
CA ALA A 51 -5.76 -13.81 5.10
C ALA A 51 -5.43 -12.32 5.32
N TYR A 52 -4.25 -11.90 4.82
CA TYR A 52 -3.73 -10.55 4.96
C TYR A 52 -3.04 -10.10 3.68
N ALA A 53 -2.90 -8.79 3.50
CA ALA A 53 -2.10 -8.17 2.47
C ALA A 53 -0.84 -7.56 3.11
N LEU A 54 0.32 -8.13 2.82
CA LEU A 54 1.60 -7.55 3.18
C LEU A 54 2.02 -6.60 2.07
N ARG A 55 2.16 -5.31 2.39
CA ARG A 55 2.71 -4.29 1.51
C ARG A 55 4.15 -4.01 1.91
N ILE A 56 5.07 -4.07 0.94
CA ILE A 56 6.45 -3.61 1.12
C ILE A 56 6.60 -2.37 0.25
N TYR A 57 7.01 -1.27 0.86
CA TYR A 57 7.09 0.04 0.22
C TYR A 57 8.33 0.13 -0.67
N ARG A 58 8.16 0.79 -1.81
CA ARG A 58 9.25 1.05 -2.75
C ARG A 58 10.27 1.99 -2.08
N PRO A 59 11.58 1.64 -2.10
CA PRO A 59 12.63 2.51 -1.54
C PRO A 59 12.61 3.91 -2.16
N GLY A 60 12.76 4.92 -1.31
CA GLY A 60 12.86 6.33 -1.74
C GLY A 60 11.56 6.94 -2.30
N ARG A 61 10.44 6.20 -2.30
CA ARG A 61 9.16 6.71 -2.84
C ARG A 61 8.32 7.42 -1.80
N TRP A 62 8.33 6.95 -0.57
CA TRP A 62 7.53 7.46 0.54
C TRP A 62 8.39 7.63 1.78
N THR A 63 8.17 8.70 2.53
CA THR A 63 8.77 8.86 3.86
C THR A 63 7.96 8.12 4.91
N ASP A 64 8.57 7.83 6.05
CA ASP A 64 7.87 7.18 7.18
C ASP A 64 6.71 8.05 7.68
N GLU A 65 6.86 9.37 7.66
CA GLU A 65 5.82 10.34 8.05
C GLU A 65 4.62 10.27 7.12
N GLN A 66 4.85 10.21 5.81
CA GLN A 66 3.78 10.10 4.81
C GLN A 66 2.99 8.80 4.97
N ILE A 67 3.69 7.68 5.21
CA ILE A 67 3.03 6.38 5.42
C ILE A 67 2.26 6.38 6.74
N ASN A 68 2.82 6.93 7.81
CA ASN A 68 2.16 7.01 9.11
C ASN A 68 0.93 7.94 9.07
N LEU A 69 0.97 9.00 8.25
CA LEU A 69 -0.19 9.85 8.00
C LEU A 69 -1.29 9.06 7.27
N GLU A 70 -0.95 8.28 6.21
CA GLU A 70 -1.92 7.37 5.55
C GLU A 70 -2.56 6.45 6.58
N HIS A 71 -1.77 5.82 7.46
CA HIS A 71 -2.27 4.91 8.50
C HIS A 71 -3.19 5.62 9.51
N SER A 72 -2.86 6.84 9.88
CA SER A 72 -3.68 7.65 10.80
C SER A 72 -5.02 8.02 10.17
N LEU A 73 -5.02 8.41 8.89
CA LEU A 73 -6.24 8.65 8.12
C LEU A 73 -7.10 7.39 7.98
N MET A 74 -6.49 6.25 7.67
CA MET A 74 -7.20 4.96 7.60
C MET A 74 -7.83 4.59 8.94
N ARG A 75 -7.16 4.88 10.06
CA ARG A 75 -7.70 4.64 11.40
C ARG A 75 -8.91 5.53 11.68
N ALA A 76 -8.80 6.82 11.39
CA ALA A 76 -9.91 7.78 11.56
C ALA A 76 -11.12 7.44 10.67
N LEU A 77 -10.88 6.93 9.46
CA LEU A 77 -11.93 6.50 8.54
C LEU A 77 -12.47 5.11 8.88
N GLY A 78 -11.67 4.27 9.54
CA GLY A 78 -12.07 2.93 9.97
C GLY A 78 -13.28 2.95 10.87
N GLU A 79 -13.32 3.89 11.79
CA GLU A 79 -14.43 4.09 12.72
C GLU A 79 -15.72 4.55 12.00
N ALA A 80 -15.61 5.45 11.03
CA ALA A 80 -16.76 6.05 10.35
C ALA A 80 -17.26 5.23 9.13
N TYR A 81 -16.35 4.56 8.43
CA TYR A 81 -16.63 3.93 7.13
C TYR A 81 -16.29 2.44 7.06
N GLY A 82 -15.84 1.84 8.15
CA GLY A 82 -15.41 0.43 8.17
C GLY A 82 -14.16 0.17 7.31
N VAL A 83 -13.28 1.15 7.18
CA VAL A 83 -12.02 1.00 6.45
C VAL A 83 -11.08 0.08 7.23
N TYR A 84 -10.43 -0.84 6.55
CA TYR A 84 -9.48 -1.75 7.17
C TYR A 84 -8.18 -1.02 7.48
N VAL A 85 -7.81 -0.99 8.75
CA VAL A 85 -6.57 -0.38 9.24
C VAL A 85 -5.41 -1.38 9.23
N PRO A 86 -4.15 -0.89 9.10
CA PRO A 86 -2.98 -1.76 9.20
C PRO A 86 -2.89 -2.42 10.57
N CYS A 87 -2.40 -3.65 10.58
CA CYS A 87 -2.19 -4.43 11.78
C CYS A 87 -0.90 -4.00 12.50
N PRO A 88 -0.92 -3.83 13.83
CA PRO A 88 0.31 -3.54 14.58
C PRO A 88 1.30 -4.73 14.53
N GLY A 89 2.58 -4.41 14.49
CA GLY A 89 3.68 -5.37 14.60
C GLY A 89 4.09 -5.63 16.04
N VAL A 90 5.29 -6.18 16.23
CA VAL A 90 5.83 -6.58 17.56
C VAL A 90 6.05 -5.41 18.51
N ASP A 91 6.27 -4.21 18.00
CA ASP A 91 6.49 -2.97 18.76
C ASP A 91 5.21 -2.14 18.92
N GLY A 92 4.07 -2.63 18.45
CA GLY A 92 2.79 -1.91 18.45
C GLY A 92 2.58 -0.99 17.26
N GLU A 93 3.63 -0.70 16.48
CA GLU A 93 3.57 0.19 15.32
C GLU A 93 3.01 -0.53 14.09
N THR A 94 2.32 0.22 13.23
CA THR A 94 1.73 -0.32 11.99
C THR A 94 2.69 -0.28 10.80
N LEU A 95 3.67 0.62 10.85
CA LEU A 95 4.79 0.67 9.90
C LEU A 95 5.99 -0.04 10.49
N GLN A 96 6.50 -1.06 9.82
CA GLN A 96 7.56 -1.90 10.33
C GLN A 96 8.81 -1.84 9.46
N LEU A 97 9.99 -1.76 10.08
CA LEU A 97 11.27 -1.96 9.41
C LEU A 97 11.44 -3.45 9.09
N VAL A 98 11.73 -3.77 7.84
CA VAL A 98 12.01 -5.15 7.41
C VAL A 98 13.39 -5.57 7.93
N PRO A 99 13.51 -6.62 8.75
CA PRO A 99 14.79 -7.03 9.35
C PRO A 99 15.91 -7.25 8.33
N GLY A 100 17.07 -6.64 8.59
CA GLY A 100 18.27 -6.73 7.73
C GLY A 100 18.19 -5.86 6.46
N THR A 101 17.29 -4.89 6.41
CA THR A 101 17.13 -3.95 5.29
C THR A 101 16.72 -2.58 5.80
N GLU A 102 16.67 -1.59 4.90
CA GLU A 102 16.09 -0.27 5.15
C GLU A 102 14.62 -0.17 4.66
N LEU A 103 14.06 -1.29 4.24
CA LEU A 103 12.71 -1.32 3.67
C LEU A 103 11.64 -1.20 4.76
N ARG A 104 10.52 -0.61 4.39
CA ARG A 104 9.33 -0.52 5.22
C ARG A 104 8.26 -1.47 4.73
N ALA A 105 7.50 -2.00 5.68
CA ALA A 105 6.38 -2.88 5.39
C ALA A 105 5.20 -2.60 6.31
N SER A 106 3.99 -2.85 5.82
CA SER A 106 2.76 -2.83 6.60
C SER A 106 1.89 -4.03 6.25
N LEU A 107 1.14 -4.50 7.23
CA LEU A 107 0.26 -5.64 7.09
C LEU A 107 -1.20 -5.19 7.26
N TYR A 108 -2.05 -5.53 6.30
CA TYR A 108 -3.47 -5.18 6.29
C TYR A 108 -4.32 -6.44 6.33
N PRO A 109 -5.50 -6.42 6.94
CA PRO A 109 -6.48 -7.48 6.72
C PRO A 109 -6.77 -7.63 5.21
N TRP A 110 -6.94 -8.87 4.75
CA TRP A 110 -7.30 -9.13 3.36
C TRP A 110 -8.77 -8.82 3.14
N VAL A 111 -9.06 -7.83 2.29
CA VAL A 111 -10.43 -7.53 1.89
C VAL A 111 -10.84 -8.47 0.76
N PRO A 112 -11.86 -9.32 0.95
CA PRO A 112 -12.36 -10.15 -0.13
C PRO A 112 -13.04 -9.28 -1.19
N GLY A 113 -12.72 -9.55 -2.46
CA GLY A 113 -13.30 -8.78 -3.56
C GLY A 113 -12.91 -9.36 -4.91
N ARG A 114 -13.56 -8.88 -5.95
CA ARG A 114 -13.22 -9.17 -7.35
C ARG A 114 -12.88 -7.87 -8.04
N LEU A 115 -11.80 -7.88 -8.82
CA LEU A 115 -11.50 -6.78 -9.75
C LEU A 115 -12.64 -6.65 -10.76
N TYR A 116 -13.22 -5.45 -10.84
CA TYR A 116 -14.31 -5.16 -11.75
C TYR A 116 -13.76 -4.48 -13.00
N LEU A 117 -13.13 -5.29 -13.87
CA LEU A 117 -12.41 -4.79 -15.05
C LEU A 117 -13.26 -4.69 -16.32
N LYS A 118 -14.47 -5.28 -16.35
CA LYS A 118 -15.31 -5.32 -17.55
C LYS A 118 -16.69 -4.75 -17.25
N GLN A 119 -17.05 -3.67 -17.92
CA GLN A 119 -18.37 -3.02 -17.96
C GLN A 119 -19.04 -2.87 -16.57
N PRO A 120 -18.64 -1.91 -15.77
CA PRO A 120 -19.25 -1.68 -14.47
C PRO A 120 -20.72 -1.28 -14.67
N LYS A 121 -21.64 -1.97 -13.99
CA LYS A 121 -23.06 -1.60 -13.99
C LYS A 121 -23.23 -0.20 -13.41
N LEU A 122 -24.01 0.68 -14.06
CA LEU A 122 -24.23 2.07 -13.66
C LEU A 122 -24.58 2.22 -12.17
N LYS A 123 -25.41 1.33 -11.61
CA LYS A 123 -25.75 1.31 -10.19
C LYS A 123 -24.53 1.19 -9.27
N ARG A 124 -23.50 0.43 -9.69
CA ARG A 124 -22.26 0.26 -8.90
C ARG A 124 -21.35 1.47 -9.01
N VAL A 125 -21.27 2.07 -10.21
CA VAL A 125 -20.51 3.31 -10.41
C VAL A 125 -21.11 4.44 -9.59
N ARG A 126 -22.44 4.61 -9.58
CA ARG A 126 -23.14 5.59 -8.74
C ARG A 126 -22.86 5.36 -7.26
N ARG A 127 -22.91 4.10 -6.79
CA ARG A 127 -22.60 3.76 -5.39
C ARG A 127 -21.16 4.09 -5.02
N LEU A 128 -20.21 3.81 -5.89
CA LEU A 128 -18.79 4.16 -5.69
C LEU A 128 -18.62 5.68 -5.65
N GLY A 129 -19.23 6.42 -6.59
CA GLY A 129 -19.20 7.89 -6.60
C GLY A 129 -19.79 8.50 -5.32
N HIS A 130 -20.91 7.97 -4.85
CA HIS A 130 -21.51 8.41 -3.58
C HIS A 130 -20.58 8.14 -2.38
N TYR A 131 -19.95 6.97 -2.34
CA TYR A 131 -18.99 6.63 -1.29
C TYR A 131 -17.78 7.57 -1.30
N ILE A 132 -17.20 7.86 -2.49
CA ILE A 132 -16.08 8.79 -2.65
C ILE A 132 -16.49 10.20 -2.21
N ALA A 133 -17.67 10.69 -2.62
CA ALA A 133 -18.17 12.00 -2.23
C ALA A 133 -18.35 12.12 -0.71
N SER A 134 -18.91 11.09 -0.08
CA SER A 134 -19.05 11.04 1.38
C SER A 134 -17.69 11.08 2.10
N LEU A 135 -16.69 10.40 1.55
CA LEU A 135 -15.32 10.41 2.07
C LEU A 135 -14.69 11.79 1.94
N HIS A 136 -14.82 12.44 0.77
CA HIS A 136 -14.33 13.79 0.54
C HIS A 136 -14.98 14.79 1.49
N ASN A 137 -16.30 14.75 1.66
CA ASN A 137 -17.01 15.63 2.60
C ASN A 137 -16.53 15.42 4.06
N HIS A 138 -16.31 14.17 4.47
CA HIS A 138 -15.80 13.88 5.81
C HIS A 138 -14.36 14.40 6.02
N LEU A 139 -13.55 14.43 4.97
CA LEU A 139 -12.16 14.90 5.02
C LEU A 139 -12.04 16.41 4.82
N ALA A 140 -13.03 17.07 4.20
CA ALA A 140 -13.00 18.51 3.89
C ALA A 140 -12.87 19.38 5.15
N ASP A 141 -13.51 18.97 6.24
CA ASP A 141 -13.47 19.68 7.53
C ASP A 141 -12.19 19.38 8.35
N LYS A 142 -11.43 18.37 7.93
CA LYS A 142 -10.17 18.04 8.58
C LYS A 142 -9.06 18.79 7.86
N LYS A 143 -8.42 19.73 8.56
CA LYS A 143 -7.17 20.32 8.08
C LYS A 143 -6.14 19.21 7.92
N LEU A 144 -6.13 18.59 6.73
CA LEU A 144 -5.04 17.71 6.32
C LEU A 144 -3.79 18.59 6.25
N ARG A 145 -2.71 18.12 6.86
CA ARG A 145 -1.46 18.87 6.91
C ARG A 145 -0.92 19.06 5.49
N ASP A 146 -0.23 20.17 5.25
CA ASP A 146 0.36 20.53 3.94
C ASP A 146 1.43 19.53 3.44
N ASP A 147 1.86 18.62 4.32
CA ASP A 147 2.82 17.56 4.04
C ASP A 147 2.21 16.31 3.34
N VAL A 148 0.89 16.32 3.06
CA VAL A 148 0.28 15.31 2.18
C VAL A 148 0.81 15.51 0.76
N ARG A 149 1.43 14.47 0.20
CA ARG A 149 1.96 14.53 -1.15
C ARG A 149 0.86 14.94 -2.14
N SER A 150 1.04 16.10 -2.74
CA SER A 150 0.18 16.57 -3.83
C SER A 150 0.47 15.74 -5.10
N TRP A 151 -0.59 15.29 -5.74
CA TRP A 151 -0.55 14.70 -7.08
C TRP A 151 -0.83 15.81 -8.09
N ASP A 152 0.02 16.83 -8.11
CA ASP A 152 -0.04 17.92 -9.05
C ASP A 152 0.75 17.63 -10.34
N PHE A 153 0.65 18.52 -11.31
CA PHE A 153 1.32 18.39 -12.60
C PHE A 153 2.84 18.32 -12.44
N ALA A 154 3.41 19.10 -11.52
CA ALA A 154 4.84 19.11 -11.26
C ALA A 154 5.34 17.73 -10.78
N SER A 155 4.64 17.10 -9.83
CA SER A 155 5.02 15.79 -9.29
C SER A 155 4.77 14.63 -10.26
N LEU A 156 3.77 14.74 -11.13
CA LEU A 156 3.38 13.66 -12.05
C LEU A 156 4.13 13.70 -13.38
N ILE A 157 4.48 14.89 -13.85
CA ILE A 157 5.03 15.09 -15.20
C ILE A 157 6.39 15.77 -15.16
N ASP A 158 6.52 16.97 -14.56
CA ASP A 158 7.74 17.77 -14.67
C ASP A 158 8.94 17.10 -14.02
N GLN A 159 8.80 16.61 -12.79
CA GLN A 159 9.91 15.94 -12.07
C GLN A 159 10.37 14.64 -12.77
N PRO A 160 9.47 13.72 -13.19
CA PRO A 160 9.88 12.56 -13.97
C PRO A 160 10.50 12.90 -15.31
N MET A 161 10.03 13.94 -16.01
CA MET A 161 10.59 14.40 -17.27
C MET A 161 11.99 15.01 -17.09
N GLN A 162 12.19 15.79 -16.03
CA GLN A 162 13.52 16.34 -15.69
C GLN A 162 14.48 15.22 -15.35
N ALA A 163 14.10 14.29 -14.48
CA ALA A 163 14.92 13.14 -14.12
C ALA A 163 15.29 12.26 -15.33
N ALA A 164 14.39 12.15 -16.32
CA ALA A 164 14.70 11.45 -17.58
C ALA A 164 15.72 12.22 -18.44
N ARG A 165 15.63 13.56 -18.51
CA ARG A 165 16.59 14.40 -19.25
C ARG A 165 17.98 14.37 -18.65
N ASP A 166 18.09 14.32 -17.31
CA ASP A 166 19.36 14.31 -16.59
C ASP A 166 20.11 12.96 -16.71
N GLN A 167 19.46 11.92 -17.26
CA GLN A 167 20.02 10.59 -17.48
C GLN A 167 20.51 10.35 -18.93
N TRP A 168 20.28 11.30 -19.85
CA TRP A 168 20.70 11.26 -21.26
C TRP A 168 21.71 12.37 -21.57
#